data_2beb74193bedf0c6f399c0e60758da07
#
_entry.id   2beb74193bedf0c6f399c0e60758da07
#
_cell.length_a   1.000
_cell.length_b   1.000
_cell.length_c   1.000
_cell.angle_alpha   90.00
_cell.angle_beta   90.00
_cell.angle_gamma   90.00
#
_symmetry.space_group_name_H-M   'P 1'
#
loop_
_entity.id
_entity.type
_entity.pdbx_description
1 polymer ?
#
loop_
_entity_poly.entity_id
_entity_poly.type
_entity_poly.pdbx_seq_one_letter_code
_entity_poly.pdbx_strand_id
1 'polypeptide(L)'
;MDYTKKILYQSNYWYNDGLRKAQIRDMSGAVTSLRRSLQYNRENIAARNLLGLVYYGRGEVAEGLVEWIISKNLKPRDNVADYFISEVQQSASELEIINQAVKRYNQCLVYCSQNGEDLAIIQLKKVVASHPTFLKAYQLLALLYLRTEQYAKARQILRIARKLDTTNDMTLRYMHE
;
A
#
# COMPACT_ATOMS: atom_id res chain seq x y z
N MET A 1 -3.72 -20.23 31.94
CA MET A 1 -3.27 -19.00 31.29
C MET A 1 -4.50 -18.14 31.07
N ASP A 2 -4.50 -16.91 31.60
CA ASP A 2 -5.64 -16.00 31.50
C ASP A 2 -5.96 -15.72 30.01
N TYR A 3 -7.24 -15.80 29.64
CA TYR A 3 -7.72 -15.61 28.26
C TYR A 3 -7.27 -14.27 27.68
N THR A 4 -7.30 -13.22 28.49
CA THR A 4 -6.82 -11.88 28.11
C THR A 4 -5.33 -11.88 27.75
N LYS A 5 -4.49 -12.55 28.53
CA LYS A 5 -3.05 -12.69 28.25
C LYS A 5 -2.81 -13.45 26.95
N LYS A 6 -3.62 -14.47 26.65
CA LYS A 6 -3.52 -15.22 25.41
C LYS A 6 -3.84 -14.36 24.19
N ILE A 7 -4.86 -13.51 24.26
CA ILE A 7 -5.25 -12.59 23.17
C ILE A 7 -4.13 -11.57 22.93
N LEU A 8 -3.60 -10.96 23.98
CA LEU A 8 -2.49 -9.99 23.87
C LEU A 8 -1.23 -10.64 23.27
N TYR A 9 -0.92 -11.87 23.70
CA TYR A 9 0.18 -12.64 23.15
C TYR A 9 0.01 -12.87 21.64
N GLN A 10 -1.18 -13.31 21.21
CA GLN A 10 -1.48 -13.52 19.79
C GLN A 10 -1.39 -12.23 18.98
N SER A 11 -1.90 -11.12 19.51
CA SER A 11 -1.77 -9.80 18.87
C SER A 11 -0.30 -9.43 18.67
N ASN A 12 0.53 -9.57 19.70
CA ASN A 12 1.95 -9.23 19.64
C ASN A 12 2.72 -10.18 18.70
N TYR A 13 2.38 -11.47 18.67
CA TYR A 13 2.97 -12.42 17.74
C TYR A 13 2.76 -11.97 16.28
N TRP A 14 1.52 -11.65 15.92
CA TRP A 14 1.19 -11.20 14.56
C TRP A 14 1.75 -9.81 14.22
N TYR A 15 1.88 -8.92 15.20
CA TYR A 15 2.60 -7.67 15.03
C TYR A 15 4.06 -7.90 14.67
N ASN A 16 4.77 -8.74 15.42
CA ASN A 16 6.17 -9.05 15.18
C ASN A 16 6.38 -9.76 13.84
N ASP A 17 5.46 -10.62 13.43
CA ASP A 17 5.47 -11.25 12.10
C ASP A 17 5.31 -10.20 10.99
N GLY A 18 4.36 -9.27 11.15
CA GLY A 18 4.16 -8.15 10.23
C GLY A 18 5.40 -7.24 10.14
N LEU A 19 6.05 -6.96 11.27
CA LEU A 19 7.27 -6.16 11.31
C LEU A 19 8.41 -6.81 10.51
N ARG A 20 8.65 -8.11 10.71
CA ARG A 20 9.67 -8.86 9.95
C ARG A 20 9.39 -8.84 8.45
N LYS A 21 8.14 -9.03 8.04
CA LYS A 21 7.72 -9.00 6.64
C LYS A 21 7.93 -7.62 6.02
N ALA A 22 7.56 -6.55 6.72
CA ALA A 22 7.79 -5.19 6.25
C ALA A 22 9.29 -4.88 6.03
N GLN A 23 10.17 -5.37 6.91
CA GLN A 23 11.62 -5.19 6.80
C GLN A 23 12.21 -5.82 5.52
N ILE A 24 11.65 -6.93 5.05
CA ILE A 24 12.07 -7.59 3.80
C ILE A 24 11.24 -7.19 2.58
N ARG A 25 10.47 -6.12 2.69
CA ARG A 25 9.53 -5.60 1.67
C ARG A 25 8.45 -6.58 1.22
N ASP A 26 8.09 -7.56 2.03
CA ASP A 26 6.86 -8.34 1.91
C ASP A 26 5.69 -7.50 2.46
N MET A 27 5.30 -6.46 1.72
CA MET A 27 4.29 -5.50 2.18
C MET A 27 2.90 -6.12 2.25
N SER A 28 2.53 -6.95 1.29
CA SER A 28 1.25 -7.69 1.30
C SER A 28 1.17 -8.67 2.47
N GLY A 29 2.23 -9.41 2.75
CA GLY A 29 2.32 -10.29 3.91
C GLY A 29 2.30 -9.51 5.22
N ALA A 30 2.95 -8.35 5.28
CA ALA A 30 2.91 -7.46 6.45
C ALA A 30 1.49 -6.96 6.73
N VAL A 31 0.75 -6.50 5.72
CA VAL A 31 -0.66 -6.08 5.86
C VAL A 31 -1.50 -7.21 6.44
N THR A 32 -1.35 -8.44 5.91
CA THR A 32 -2.10 -9.61 6.38
C THR A 32 -1.82 -9.90 7.85
N SER A 33 -0.55 -9.90 8.25
CA SER A 33 -0.15 -10.17 9.64
C SER A 33 -0.60 -9.06 10.60
N LEU A 34 -0.45 -7.79 10.22
CA LEU A 34 -0.86 -6.66 11.05
C LEU A 34 -2.38 -6.58 11.22
N ARG A 35 -3.15 -6.83 10.16
CA ARG A 35 -4.60 -6.94 10.28
C ARG A 35 -5.00 -8.08 11.23
N ARG A 36 -4.30 -9.20 11.18
CA ARG A 36 -4.54 -10.31 12.11
C ARG A 36 -4.18 -9.95 13.55
N SER A 37 -3.10 -9.20 13.77
CA SER A 37 -2.79 -8.60 15.08
C SER A 37 -3.96 -7.77 15.61
N LEU A 38 -4.55 -6.90 14.77
CA LEU A 38 -5.67 -6.04 15.13
C LEU A 38 -7.00 -6.80 15.30
N GLN A 39 -7.17 -7.98 14.73
CA GLN A 39 -8.31 -8.86 15.01
C GLN A 39 -8.27 -9.39 16.46
N TYR A 40 -7.07 -9.68 16.97
CA TYR A 40 -6.90 -10.09 18.37
C TYR A 40 -6.97 -8.91 19.34
N ASN A 41 -6.35 -7.78 19.00
CA ASN A 41 -6.38 -6.58 19.83
C ASN A 41 -6.50 -5.32 18.96
N ARG A 42 -7.70 -4.77 18.87
CA ARG A 42 -7.99 -3.55 18.09
C ARG A 42 -7.28 -2.30 18.60
N GLU A 43 -6.84 -2.31 19.86
CA GLU A 43 -6.12 -1.21 20.53
C GLU A 43 -4.60 -1.37 20.45
N ASN A 44 -4.09 -2.30 19.67
CA ASN A 44 -2.64 -2.44 19.46
C ASN A 44 -2.11 -1.25 18.64
N ILE A 45 -1.67 -0.21 19.37
CA ILE A 45 -1.16 1.05 18.79
C ILE A 45 0.05 0.79 17.86
N ALA A 46 0.96 -0.10 18.28
CA ALA A 46 2.14 -0.42 17.47
C ALA A 46 1.74 -1.08 16.14
N ALA A 47 0.78 -1.99 16.16
CA ALA A 47 0.28 -2.65 14.94
C ALA A 47 -0.41 -1.65 14.01
N ARG A 48 -1.21 -0.70 14.54
CA ARG A 48 -1.85 0.35 13.72
C ARG A 48 -0.82 1.27 13.10
N ASN A 49 0.13 1.74 13.89
CA ASN A 49 1.16 2.65 13.39
C ASN A 49 2.01 2.01 12.29
N LEU A 50 2.38 0.74 12.48
CA LEU A 50 3.12 0.00 11.46
C LEU A 50 2.27 -0.29 10.22
N LEU A 51 0.98 -0.62 10.39
CA LEU A 51 0.06 -0.84 9.26
C LEU A 51 -0.09 0.44 8.42
N GLY A 52 -0.19 1.59 9.08
CA GLY A 52 -0.18 2.90 8.41
C GLY A 52 1.08 3.13 7.59
N LEU A 53 2.26 2.81 8.14
CA LEU A 53 3.54 2.91 7.41
C LEU A 53 3.61 1.96 6.21
N VAL A 54 3.10 0.74 6.35
CA VAL A 54 3.08 -0.24 5.25
C VAL A 54 2.16 0.22 4.12
N TYR A 55 0.98 0.75 4.42
CA TYR A 55 0.09 1.34 3.43
C TYR A 55 0.73 2.54 2.73
N TYR A 56 1.32 3.46 3.50
CA TYR A 56 2.04 4.61 2.95
C TYR A 56 3.17 4.17 2.00
N GLY A 57 3.96 3.19 2.39
CA GLY A 57 5.04 2.63 1.57
C GLY A 57 4.58 1.96 0.27
N ARG A 58 3.31 1.54 0.19
CA ARG A 58 2.66 1.01 -1.03
C ARG A 58 2.00 2.11 -1.87
N GLY A 59 2.09 3.38 -1.44
CA GLY A 59 1.41 4.51 -2.07
C GLY A 59 -0.09 4.60 -1.73
N GLU A 60 -0.56 3.85 -0.74
CA GLU A 60 -1.94 3.87 -0.23
C GLU A 60 -2.03 4.87 0.94
N VAL A 61 -1.81 6.16 0.62
CA VAL A 61 -1.64 7.23 1.63
C VAL A 61 -2.91 7.45 2.46
N ALA A 62 -4.08 7.36 1.84
CA ALA A 62 -5.35 7.53 2.54
C ALA A 62 -5.57 6.43 3.60
N GLU A 63 -5.29 5.18 3.24
CA GLU A 63 -5.36 4.04 4.14
C GLU A 63 -4.36 4.18 5.29
N GLY A 64 -3.15 4.66 5.01
CA GLY A 64 -2.14 4.95 6.02
C GLY A 64 -2.60 6.01 7.02
N LEU A 65 -3.14 7.12 6.54
CA LEU A 65 -3.70 8.19 7.37
C LEU A 65 -4.85 7.71 8.25
N VAL A 66 -5.74 6.87 7.75
CA VAL A 66 -6.86 6.30 8.53
C VAL A 66 -6.32 5.51 9.73
N GLU A 67 -5.32 4.64 9.54
CA GLU A 67 -4.76 3.87 10.65
C GLU A 67 -4.07 4.76 11.69
N TRP A 68 -3.35 5.80 11.28
CA TRP A 68 -2.70 6.74 12.20
C TRP A 68 -3.71 7.60 12.95
N ILE A 69 -4.80 8.06 12.31
CA ILE A 69 -5.87 8.80 12.95
C ILE A 69 -6.57 7.94 14.02
N ILE A 70 -6.87 6.67 13.70
CA ILE A 70 -7.44 5.74 14.68
C ILE A 70 -6.45 5.53 15.84
N SER A 71 -5.17 5.33 15.54
CA SER A 71 -4.13 5.18 16.55
C SER A 71 -4.06 6.38 17.49
N LYS A 72 -4.10 7.60 16.93
CA LYS A 72 -4.10 8.86 17.71
C LYS A 72 -5.34 8.99 18.59
N ASN A 73 -6.51 8.59 18.10
CA ASN A 73 -7.75 8.63 18.89
C ASN A 73 -7.70 7.63 20.08
N LEU A 74 -7.08 6.47 19.89
CA LEU A 74 -6.90 5.47 20.95
C LEU A 74 -5.83 5.88 21.97
N LYS A 75 -4.76 6.51 21.52
CA LYS A 75 -3.67 7.02 22.37
C LYS A 75 -3.31 8.45 21.95
N PRO A 76 -3.96 9.48 22.57
CA PRO A 76 -3.81 10.89 22.17
C PRO A 76 -2.44 11.52 22.49
N ARG A 77 -1.67 10.95 23.43
CA ARG A 77 -0.37 11.48 23.87
C ARG A 77 0.73 10.45 23.64
N ASP A 78 1.96 10.93 23.41
CA ASP A 78 3.15 10.08 23.21
C ASP A 78 2.93 9.01 22.14
N ASN A 79 2.38 9.41 21.01
CA ASN A 79 2.06 8.54 19.89
C ASN A 79 2.78 8.99 18.62
N VAL A 80 3.60 8.12 18.06
CA VAL A 80 4.36 8.39 16.84
C VAL A 80 3.46 8.68 15.62
N ALA A 81 2.18 8.30 15.68
CA ALA A 81 1.20 8.64 14.64
C ALA A 81 1.09 10.16 14.41
N ASP A 82 1.28 11.00 15.47
CA ASP A 82 1.28 12.45 15.33
C ASP A 82 2.36 12.94 14.38
N TYR A 83 3.55 12.35 14.47
CA TYR A 83 4.65 12.65 13.55
C TYR A 83 4.28 12.30 12.11
N PHE A 84 3.79 11.10 11.86
CA PHE A 84 3.44 10.66 10.50
C PHE A 84 2.29 11.47 9.89
N ILE A 85 1.26 11.79 10.69
CA ILE A 85 0.14 12.63 10.24
C ILE A 85 0.66 14.02 9.86
N SER A 86 1.50 14.63 10.72
CA SER A 86 2.03 15.97 10.45
C SER A 86 2.95 16.01 9.23
N GLU A 87 3.81 15.02 9.02
CA GLU A 87 4.66 14.92 7.82
C GLU A 87 3.82 14.90 6.54
N VAL A 88 2.76 14.08 6.51
CA VAL A 88 1.87 14.04 5.34
C VAL A 88 1.11 15.35 5.15
N GLN A 89 0.67 16.01 6.24
CA GLN A 89 -0.13 17.24 6.17
C GLN A 89 0.69 18.50 5.89
N GLN A 90 1.95 18.55 6.29
CA GLN A 90 2.83 19.71 6.05
C GLN A 90 3.16 19.89 4.58
N SER A 91 3.10 18.84 3.78
CA SER A 91 3.35 18.89 2.35
C SER A 91 2.04 19.00 1.55
N ALA A 92 1.37 20.15 1.61
CA ALA A 92 0.12 20.37 0.87
C ALA A 92 0.29 20.13 -0.65
N SER A 93 1.47 20.46 -1.20
CA SER A 93 1.79 20.20 -2.60
C SER A 93 1.95 18.70 -2.90
N GLU A 94 2.51 17.94 -1.98
CA GLU A 94 2.66 16.48 -2.12
C GLU A 94 1.30 15.78 -2.03
N LEU A 95 0.44 16.18 -1.09
CA LEU A 95 -0.93 15.68 -1.00
C LEU A 95 -1.73 15.95 -2.27
N GLU A 96 -1.56 17.13 -2.87
CA GLU A 96 -2.23 17.45 -4.14
C GLU A 96 -1.72 16.56 -5.28
N ILE A 97 -0.40 16.31 -5.37
CA ILE A 97 0.19 15.39 -6.34
C ILE A 97 -0.39 13.98 -6.17
N ILE A 98 -0.47 13.47 -4.93
CA ILE A 98 -1.03 12.17 -4.61
C ILE A 98 -2.52 12.11 -5.00
N ASN A 99 -3.31 13.11 -4.64
CA ASN A 99 -4.73 13.18 -4.98
C ASN A 99 -4.94 13.19 -6.50
N GLN A 100 -4.13 13.95 -7.24
CA GLN A 100 -4.18 13.97 -8.71
C GLN A 100 -3.77 12.62 -9.31
N ALA A 101 -2.77 11.95 -8.75
CA ALA A 101 -2.35 10.61 -9.18
C ALA A 101 -3.48 9.59 -8.98
N VAL A 102 -4.16 9.60 -7.83
CA VAL A 102 -5.30 8.72 -7.55
C VAL A 102 -6.48 9.01 -8.48
N LYS A 103 -6.83 10.29 -8.72
CA LYS A 103 -7.88 10.67 -9.66
C LYS A 103 -7.58 10.17 -11.08
N ARG A 104 -6.34 10.36 -11.55
CA ARG A 104 -5.91 9.86 -12.88
C ARG A 104 -5.93 8.34 -12.94
N TYR A 105 -5.50 7.65 -11.88
CA TYR A 105 -5.59 6.19 -11.82
C TYR A 105 -7.04 5.70 -11.95
N ASN A 106 -7.97 6.31 -11.20
CA ASN A 106 -9.39 5.97 -11.30
C ASN A 106 -9.95 6.25 -12.70
N GLN A 107 -9.52 7.34 -13.35
CA GLN A 107 -9.89 7.62 -14.73
C GLN A 107 -9.34 6.58 -15.70
N CYS A 108 -8.14 6.04 -15.45
CA CYS A 108 -7.58 4.95 -16.26
C CYS A 108 -8.43 3.67 -16.18
N LEU A 109 -9.02 3.36 -15.02
CA LEU A 109 -9.96 2.24 -14.90
C LEU A 109 -11.20 2.45 -15.79
N VAL A 110 -11.70 3.68 -15.90
CA VAL A 110 -12.80 4.02 -16.80
C VAL A 110 -12.37 3.84 -18.27
N TYR A 111 -11.18 4.31 -18.66
CA TYR A 111 -10.67 4.10 -20.02
C TYR A 111 -10.56 2.60 -20.34
N CYS A 112 -10.06 1.79 -19.42
CA CYS A 112 -9.98 0.34 -19.60
C CYS A 112 -11.37 -0.31 -19.85
N SER A 113 -12.42 0.17 -19.16
CA SER A 113 -13.79 -0.32 -19.38
C SER A 113 -14.39 0.07 -20.74
N GLN A 114 -13.78 1.06 -21.40
CA GLN A 114 -14.20 1.60 -22.70
C GLN A 114 -13.26 1.17 -23.85
N ASN A 115 -12.42 0.16 -23.65
CA ASN A 115 -11.38 -0.29 -24.58
C ASN A 115 -10.40 0.83 -24.99
N GLY A 116 -10.12 1.76 -24.08
CA GLY A 116 -9.18 2.88 -24.28
C GLY A 116 -7.79 2.58 -23.68
N GLU A 117 -7.22 1.40 -23.94
CA GLU A 117 -5.95 0.95 -23.35
C GLU A 117 -4.79 1.90 -23.63
N ASP A 118 -4.68 2.41 -24.86
CA ASP A 118 -3.59 3.35 -25.22
C ASP A 118 -3.63 4.63 -24.40
N LEU A 119 -4.83 5.19 -24.20
CA LEU A 119 -5.02 6.38 -23.39
C LEU A 119 -4.74 6.11 -21.91
N ALA A 120 -5.19 4.94 -21.41
CA ALA A 120 -4.89 4.52 -20.05
C ALA A 120 -3.37 4.36 -19.83
N ILE A 121 -2.64 3.74 -20.76
CA ILE A 121 -1.17 3.60 -20.70
C ILE A 121 -0.49 4.97 -20.62
N ILE A 122 -0.89 5.93 -21.47
CA ILE A 122 -0.32 7.29 -21.45
C ILE A 122 -0.53 7.97 -20.09
N GLN A 123 -1.73 7.86 -19.52
CA GLN A 123 -2.03 8.48 -18.23
C GLN A 123 -1.34 7.75 -17.06
N LEU A 124 -1.30 6.40 -17.07
CA LEU A 124 -0.61 5.61 -16.02
C LEU A 124 0.89 5.91 -15.98
N LYS A 125 1.54 6.14 -17.12
CA LYS A 125 2.95 6.59 -17.15
C LYS A 125 3.14 7.89 -16.38
N LYS A 126 2.20 8.83 -16.47
CA LYS A 126 2.23 10.09 -15.69
C LYS A 126 1.98 9.81 -14.20
N VAL A 127 1.06 8.89 -13.88
CA VAL A 127 0.78 8.50 -12.49
C VAL A 127 2.02 7.93 -11.82
N VAL A 128 2.68 6.93 -12.42
CA VAL A 128 3.88 6.31 -11.83
C VAL A 128 5.09 7.24 -11.78
N ALA A 129 5.15 8.23 -12.66
CA ALA A 129 6.19 9.26 -12.63
C ALA A 129 5.97 10.27 -11.48
N SER A 130 4.72 10.66 -11.21
CA SER A 130 4.39 11.60 -10.13
C SER A 130 4.26 10.95 -8.76
N HIS A 131 3.93 9.66 -8.71
CA HIS A 131 3.78 8.90 -7.46
C HIS A 131 4.47 7.52 -7.56
N PRO A 132 5.81 7.47 -7.41
CA PRO A 132 6.62 6.28 -7.71
C PRO A 132 6.39 5.07 -6.82
N THR A 133 5.71 5.22 -5.69
CA THR A 133 5.38 4.11 -4.77
C THR A 133 3.99 3.52 -5.00
N PHE A 134 3.21 4.08 -5.95
CA PHE A 134 1.83 3.65 -6.18
C PHE A 134 1.76 2.29 -6.88
N LEU A 135 1.87 1.21 -6.10
CA LEU A 135 1.92 -0.17 -6.57
C LEU A 135 0.79 -0.53 -7.54
N LYS A 136 -0.46 -0.17 -7.21
CA LYS A 136 -1.64 -0.46 -8.06
C LYS A 136 -1.51 0.13 -9.47
N ALA A 137 -0.88 1.30 -9.60
CA ALA A 137 -0.67 1.92 -10.91
C ALA A 137 0.35 1.15 -11.77
N TYR A 138 1.41 0.64 -11.16
CA TYR A 138 2.35 -0.26 -11.86
C TYR A 138 1.69 -1.56 -12.29
N GLN A 139 0.88 -2.16 -11.43
CA GLN A 139 0.17 -3.41 -11.76
C GLN A 139 -0.80 -3.22 -12.93
N LEU A 140 -1.59 -2.15 -12.93
CA LEU A 140 -2.49 -1.84 -14.04
C LEU A 140 -1.73 -1.55 -15.33
N LEU A 141 -0.63 -0.78 -15.26
CA LEU A 141 0.21 -0.49 -16.42
C LEU A 141 0.83 -1.77 -17.01
N ALA A 142 1.31 -2.68 -16.15
CA ALA A 142 1.84 -3.97 -16.58
C ALA A 142 0.76 -4.83 -17.28
N LEU A 143 -0.44 -4.91 -16.69
CA LEU A 143 -1.56 -5.64 -17.27
C LEU A 143 -1.93 -5.09 -18.65
N LEU A 144 -1.96 -3.78 -18.84
CA LEU A 144 -2.24 -3.16 -20.12
C LEU A 144 -1.14 -3.45 -21.16
N TYR A 145 0.13 -3.45 -20.74
CA TYR A 145 1.23 -3.87 -21.62
C TYR A 145 1.14 -5.34 -22.03
N LEU A 146 0.70 -6.25 -21.14
CA LEU A 146 0.44 -7.65 -21.47
C LEU A 146 -0.71 -7.77 -22.48
N ARG A 147 -1.83 -7.08 -22.23
CA ARG A 147 -3.00 -7.08 -23.15
C ARG A 147 -2.69 -6.53 -24.54
N THR A 148 -1.75 -5.58 -24.64
CA THR A 148 -1.32 -4.99 -25.92
C THR A 148 -0.04 -5.64 -26.48
N GLU A 149 0.30 -6.83 -26.00
CA GLU A 149 1.44 -7.65 -26.44
C GLU A 149 2.82 -6.96 -26.32
N GLN A 150 2.92 -5.94 -25.48
CA GLN A 150 4.17 -5.22 -25.21
C GLN A 150 4.97 -5.90 -24.08
N TYR A 151 5.26 -7.18 -24.20
CA TYR A 151 5.83 -8.02 -23.14
C TYR A 151 7.13 -7.50 -22.51
N ALA A 152 8.02 -6.91 -23.30
CA ALA A 152 9.28 -6.34 -22.78
C ALA A 152 9.04 -5.20 -21.80
N LYS A 153 8.06 -4.31 -22.10
CA LYS A 153 7.67 -3.22 -21.22
C LYS A 153 6.95 -3.75 -19.98
N ALA A 154 6.06 -4.73 -20.14
CA ALA A 154 5.38 -5.38 -19.03
C ALA A 154 6.38 -5.93 -18.00
N ARG A 155 7.39 -6.70 -18.46
CA ARG A 155 8.43 -7.25 -17.58
C ARG A 155 9.23 -6.16 -16.85
N GLN A 156 9.53 -5.04 -17.50
CA GLN A 156 10.23 -3.93 -16.88
C GLN A 156 9.39 -3.31 -15.73
N ILE A 157 8.10 -3.07 -15.97
CA ILE A 157 7.17 -2.51 -14.98
C ILE A 157 6.95 -3.50 -13.82
N LEU A 158 6.79 -4.79 -14.10
CA LEU A 158 6.62 -5.82 -13.06
C LEU A 158 7.85 -5.97 -12.15
N ARG A 159 9.07 -5.77 -12.69
CA ARG A 159 10.28 -5.73 -11.86
C ARG A 159 10.25 -4.57 -10.85
N ILE A 160 9.72 -3.41 -11.24
CA ILE A 160 9.54 -2.27 -10.34
C ILE A 160 8.48 -2.61 -9.28
N ALA A 161 7.32 -3.09 -9.70
CA ALA A 161 6.25 -3.49 -8.78
C ALA A 161 6.74 -4.52 -7.75
N ARG A 162 7.53 -5.52 -8.17
CA ARG A 162 8.11 -6.52 -7.27
C ARG A 162 9.09 -5.94 -6.26
N LYS A 163 9.82 -4.88 -6.61
CA LYS A 163 10.69 -4.19 -5.64
C LYS A 163 9.91 -3.42 -4.57
N LEU A 164 8.72 -2.95 -4.90
CA LEU A 164 7.83 -2.27 -3.96
C LEU A 164 7.16 -3.25 -2.99
N ASP A 165 6.79 -4.44 -3.49
CA ASP A 165 6.13 -5.49 -2.71
C ASP A 165 6.54 -6.87 -3.26
N THR A 166 7.41 -7.56 -2.54
CA THR A 166 8.12 -8.75 -3.04
C THR A 166 7.23 -9.97 -3.23
N THR A 167 6.13 -10.08 -2.50
CA THR A 167 5.24 -11.26 -2.47
C THR A 167 3.81 -10.94 -2.89
N ASN A 168 3.59 -9.80 -3.54
CA ASN A 168 2.26 -9.45 -3.99
C ASN A 168 1.74 -10.44 -5.05
N ASP A 169 0.66 -11.15 -4.73
CA ASP A 169 0.10 -12.23 -5.57
C ASP A 169 -0.23 -11.77 -6.99
N MET A 170 -0.78 -10.56 -7.14
CA MET A 170 -1.13 -10.02 -8.44
C MET A 170 0.11 -9.75 -9.28
N THR A 171 1.15 -9.15 -8.69
CA THR A 171 2.43 -8.90 -9.37
C THR A 171 3.09 -10.22 -9.79
N LEU A 172 3.13 -11.21 -8.89
CA LEU A 172 3.71 -12.51 -9.18
C LEU A 172 2.95 -13.25 -10.30
N ARG A 173 1.61 -13.20 -10.26
CA ARG A 173 0.77 -13.80 -11.32
C ARG A 173 1.08 -13.20 -12.68
N TYR A 174 1.13 -11.88 -12.81
CA TYR A 174 1.44 -11.21 -14.08
C TYR A 174 2.88 -11.48 -14.59
N MET A 175 3.80 -11.87 -13.71
CA MET A 175 5.17 -12.24 -14.12
C MET A 175 5.25 -13.62 -14.78
N HIS A 176 4.23 -14.45 -14.63
CA HIS A 176 4.14 -15.79 -15.23
C HIS A 176 3.37 -15.82 -16.55
N GLU A 177 2.73 -14.72 -16.94
CA GLU A 177 2.10 -14.50 -18.26
C GLU A 177 3.11 -13.92 -19.25
#